data_26c0328c54dcbbf074fdfd6af349498f
#
_entry.id   26c0328c54dcbbf074fdfd6af349498f
#
_cell.length_a   1.000
_cell.length_b   1.000
_cell.length_c   1.000
_cell.angle_alpha   90.00
_cell.angle_beta   90.00
_cell.angle_gamma   90.00
#
_symmetry.space_group_name_H-M   'P 1'
#
loop_
_entity.id
_entity.type
_entity.pdbx_description
1 polymer ?
#
loop_
_entity_poly.entity_id
_entity_poly.type
_entity_poly.pdbx_seq_one_letter_code
_entity_poly.pdbx_strand_id
1 'polypeptide(L)'
;MKQTPTTILLTLLFSFAFALHAQQEDSVKLKPSYFEVNDYVEDNEGCLTCHGEQKFKLEDSFGRVVTQPMYPERFVDRDKFYSSVHKSFSCTDCHSYDLFEFPHPIDARLEEKLLCMDCHGYDESFAQYHFEDIEAEFTESTHNMEEFTCWKCHDPHSYKAFMRNATDIEEAILYDNQMCLSCHADYSQFMLLSDREEINVVESHDWLPNQVAHFRSVRCIECHTAISDSILIAHKILPRAEAVKNCNECHSTDSRLMHTLYKFQVKEGRKVGFANGIILNNAYVIGANQNVMLNWLSFLVFGLTLLVIIFHAYMRIRKLKNK
;
A
#
# COMPACT_ATOMS: atom_id res chain seq x y z
N MET A 1 -55.32 8.96 38.79
CA MET A 1 -54.88 7.98 37.79
C MET A 1 -53.91 7.02 38.49
N LYS A 2 -54.33 5.77 38.69
CA LYS A 2 -53.47 4.74 39.29
C LYS A 2 -52.51 4.21 38.21
N GLN A 3 -51.22 4.48 38.32
CA GLN A 3 -50.20 3.89 37.46
C GLN A 3 -50.13 2.38 37.72
N THR A 4 -50.25 1.61 36.66
CA THR A 4 -50.18 0.15 36.75
C THR A 4 -48.73 -0.30 37.02
N PRO A 5 -48.49 -1.41 37.73
CA PRO A 5 -47.14 -1.86 38.09
C PRO A 5 -46.26 -2.15 36.86
N THR A 6 -46.84 -2.39 35.69
CA THR A 6 -46.12 -2.58 34.44
C THR A 6 -45.45 -1.31 33.91
N THR A 7 -46.05 -0.12 34.18
CA THR A 7 -45.48 1.16 33.73
C THR A 7 -44.24 1.53 34.59
N ILE A 8 -44.25 1.20 35.86
CA ILE A 8 -43.14 1.45 36.78
C ILE A 8 -41.97 0.51 36.47
N LEU A 9 -42.25 -0.74 36.08
CA LEU A 9 -41.18 -1.70 35.69
C LEU A 9 -40.51 -1.31 34.36
N LEU A 10 -41.25 -0.77 33.40
CA LEU A 10 -40.69 -0.32 32.12
C LEU A 10 -39.83 0.94 32.26
N THR A 11 -40.21 1.88 33.15
CA THR A 11 -39.43 3.10 33.42
C THR A 11 -38.15 2.76 34.17
N LEU A 12 -38.16 1.79 35.08
CA LEU A 12 -36.95 1.30 35.80
C LEU A 12 -35.98 0.55 34.85
N LEU A 13 -36.50 -0.27 33.93
CA LEU A 13 -35.68 -0.94 32.93
C LEU A 13 -35.05 0.04 31.94
N PHE A 14 -35.77 1.09 31.54
CA PHE A 14 -35.20 2.13 30.67
C PHE A 14 -34.15 2.99 31.35
N SER A 15 -34.33 3.31 32.65
CA SER A 15 -33.35 4.05 33.46
C SER A 15 -32.09 3.23 33.70
N PHE A 16 -32.20 1.91 33.83
CA PHE A 16 -31.06 1.02 34.05
C PHE A 16 -30.24 0.84 32.74
N ALA A 17 -30.93 0.81 31.59
CA ALA A 17 -30.27 0.78 30.26
C ALA A 17 -29.50 2.08 29.95
N PHE A 18 -30.00 3.23 30.41
CA PHE A 18 -29.31 4.53 30.23
C PHE A 18 -28.12 4.69 31.19
N ALA A 19 -28.19 4.11 32.41
CA ALA A 19 -27.10 4.15 33.38
C ALA A 19 -25.90 3.25 32.96
N LEU A 20 -26.15 2.20 32.16
CA LEU A 20 -25.10 1.32 31.63
C LEU A 20 -24.35 1.93 30.43
N HIS A 21 -24.88 2.98 29.79
CA HIS A 21 -24.24 3.68 28.67
C HIS A 21 -23.40 4.89 29.10
N ALA A 22 -23.41 5.26 30.36
CA ALA A 22 -22.74 6.48 30.87
C ALA A 22 -21.39 6.22 31.56
N GLN A 23 -20.84 5.01 31.48
CA GLN A 23 -19.53 4.67 32.02
C GLN A 23 -18.72 3.86 31.04
N GLN A 24 -18.54 4.40 29.85
CA GLN A 24 -17.40 4.05 29.04
C GLN A 24 -16.48 5.29 29.01
N GLU A 25 -15.72 5.46 30.10
CA GLU A 25 -14.44 6.14 29.96
C GLU A 25 -13.66 5.35 28.93
N ASP A 26 -13.46 5.95 27.76
CA ASP A 26 -12.53 5.47 26.75
C ASP A 26 -11.09 5.57 27.29
N SER A 27 -10.78 4.74 28.27
CA SER A 27 -9.39 4.35 28.46
C SER A 27 -9.03 3.53 27.22
N VAL A 28 -8.22 4.09 26.34
CA VAL A 28 -7.60 3.37 25.24
C VAL A 28 -6.90 2.16 25.85
N LYS A 29 -7.58 1.02 25.86
CA LYS A 29 -6.96 -0.24 26.27
C LYS A 29 -6.04 -0.61 25.14
N LEU A 30 -4.75 -0.38 25.31
CA LEU A 30 -3.72 -0.92 24.44
C LEU A 30 -3.98 -2.40 24.24
N LYS A 31 -4.00 -2.84 23.00
CA LYS A 31 -4.11 -4.25 22.67
C LYS A 31 -2.87 -4.94 23.25
N PRO A 32 -2.99 -6.06 23.98
CA PRO A 32 -1.83 -6.76 24.56
C PRO A 32 -0.70 -7.03 23.55
N SER A 33 -1.03 -7.20 22.28
CA SER A 33 -0.07 -7.39 21.19
C SER A 33 0.92 -6.22 20.98
N TYR A 34 0.60 -5.01 21.43
CA TYR A 34 1.55 -3.90 21.35
C TYR A 34 2.73 -4.07 22.29
N PHE A 35 2.49 -4.57 23.48
CA PHE A 35 3.55 -4.89 24.47
C PHE A 35 4.43 -6.06 24.01
N GLU A 36 3.92 -6.95 23.15
CA GLU A 36 4.70 -8.06 22.59
C GLU A 36 5.66 -7.61 21.48
N VAL A 37 5.40 -6.47 20.81
CA VAL A 37 6.15 -6.02 19.66
C VAL A 37 7.00 -4.77 19.90
N ASN A 38 6.84 -4.10 21.03
CA ASN A 38 7.54 -2.86 21.36
C ASN A 38 7.72 -2.71 22.87
N ASP A 39 8.99 -2.73 23.31
CA ASP A 39 9.36 -2.54 24.73
C ASP A 39 9.14 -1.09 25.21
N TYR A 40 8.98 -0.14 24.30
CA TYR A 40 8.81 1.28 24.56
C TYR A 40 7.34 1.76 24.47
N VAL A 41 6.37 0.84 24.54
CA VAL A 41 4.95 1.19 24.39
C VAL A 41 4.52 2.24 25.41
N GLU A 42 4.98 2.14 26.67
CA GLU A 42 4.61 3.10 27.73
C GLU A 42 5.13 4.50 27.42
N ASP A 43 6.37 4.63 26.96
CA ASP A 43 6.97 5.91 26.58
C ASP A 43 6.31 6.48 25.32
N ASN A 44 6.08 5.64 24.32
CA ASN A 44 5.42 6.02 23.08
C ASN A 44 3.99 6.50 23.30
N GLU A 45 3.25 5.91 24.25
CA GLU A 45 1.90 6.36 24.59
C GLU A 45 1.89 7.75 25.21
N GLY A 46 2.97 8.18 25.86
CA GLY A 46 3.12 9.57 26.28
C GLY A 46 2.98 10.55 25.10
N CYS A 47 3.64 10.26 23.99
CA CYS A 47 3.55 11.04 22.74
C CYS A 47 2.18 10.86 22.07
N LEU A 48 1.70 9.61 21.98
CA LEU A 48 0.47 9.25 21.29
C LEU A 48 -0.81 9.69 22.00
N THR A 49 -0.72 10.11 23.27
CA THR A 49 -1.84 10.76 23.98
C THR A 49 -2.31 12.02 23.23
N CYS A 50 -1.40 12.72 22.57
CA CYS A 50 -1.71 13.86 21.69
C CYS A 50 -1.64 13.46 20.23
N HIS A 51 -0.51 12.92 19.77
CA HIS A 51 -0.24 12.63 18.37
C HIS A 51 -1.04 11.45 17.81
N GLY A 52 -1.54 10.57 18.66
CA GLY A 52 -2.39 9.44 18.25
C GLY A 52 -3.89 9.76 18.22
N GLU A 53 -4.28 11.01 18.53
CA GLU A 53 -5.66 11.43 18.61
C GLU A 53 -5.97 12.56 17.63
N GLN A 54 -7.15 12.53 17.00
CA GLN A 54 -7.59 13.63 16.13
C GLN A 54 -7.82 14.95 16.89
N LYS A 55 -8.09 14.83 18.18
CA LYS A 55 -8.27 15.95 19.11
C LYS A 55 -7.65 15.59 20.44
N PHE A 56 -6.88 16.48 21.00
CA PHE A 56 -6.25 16.30 22.29
C PHE A 56 -6.63 17.43 23.25
N LYS A 57 -6.48 17.17 24.54
CA LYS A 57 -6.78 18.14 25.60
C LYS A 57 -5.47 18.64 26.19
N LEU A 58 -5.40 19.95 26.40
CA LEU A 58 -4.28 20.58 27.09
C LEU A 58 -4.80 21.67 28.04
N GLU A 59 -4.02 21.96 29.05
CA GLU A 59 -4.29 23.04 29.97
C GLU A 59 -3.65 24.33 29.44
N ASP A 60 -4.44 25.39 29.34
CA ASP A 60 -3.93 26.70 28.92
C ASP A 60 -3.24 27.42 30.09
N SER A 61 -2.59 28.56 29.79
CA SER A 61 -1.89 29.38 30.80
C SER A 61 -2.78 29.90 31.92
N PHE A 62 -4.10 29.75 31.82
CA PHE A 62 -5.09 30.13 32.86
C PHE A 62 -5.64 28.92 33.61
N GLY A 63 -5.09 27.73 33.45
CA GLY A 63 -5.54 26.51 34.11
C GLY A 63 -6.85 25.92 33.51
N ARG A 64 -7.24 26.33 32.33
CA ARG A 64 -8.47 25.82 31.66
C ARG A 64 -8.11 24.70 30.70
N VAL A 65 -8.85 23.61 30.77
CA VAL A 65 -8.71 22.51 29.81
C VAL A 65 -9.37 22.92 28.50
N VAL A 66 -8.55 23.03 27.45
CA VAL A 66 -8.99 23.32 26.08
C VAL A 66 -8.77 22.11 25.20
N THR A 67 -9.68 21.88 24.25
CA THR A 67 -9.55 20.81 23.26
C THR A 67 -9.04 21.42 21.95
N GLN A 68 -7.94 20.86 21.45
CA GLN A 68 -7.31 21.28 20.20
C GLN A 68 -7.38 20.17 19.16
N PRO A 69 -7.59 20.48 17.87
CA PRO A 69 -7.44 19.50 16.81
C PRO A 69 -5.96 19.20 16.57
N MET A 70 -5.64 17.94 16.28
CA MET A 70 -4.32 17.55 15.80
C MET A 70 -4.22 17.88 14.31
N TYR A 71 -3.08 18.43 13.89
CA TYR A 71 -2.78 18.64 12.48
C TYR A 71 -2.59 17.28 11.80
N PRO A 72 -3.17 17.05 10.60
CA PRO A 72 -3.05 15.77 9.90
C PRO A 72 -1.60 15.29 9.70
N GLU A 73 -0.69 16.23 9.42
CA GLU A 73 0.74 15.94 9.20
C GLU A 73 1.49 15.50 10.47
N ARG A 74 0.85 15.66 11.62
CA ARG A 74 1.41 15.29 12.94
C ARG A 74 0.64 14.17 13.61
N PHE A 75 -0.40 13.68 12.96
CA PHE A 75 -1.18 12.56 13.45
C PHE A 75 -0.47 11.24 13.15
N VAL A 76 -0.35 10.39 14.16
CA VAL A 76 0.23 9.05 14.06
C VAL A 76 -0.85 8.02 14.40
N ASP A 77 -1.22 7.21 13.41
CA ASP A 77 -2.16 6.10 13.61
C ASP A 77 -1.46 4.98 14.38
N ARG A 78 -1.91 4.71 15.61
CA ARG A 78 -1.33 3.68 16.50
C ARG A 78 -1.29 2.31 15.86
N ASP A 79 -2.40 1.87 15.27
CA ASP A 79 -2.50 0.53 14.68
C ASP A 79 -1.55 0.38 13.48
N LYS A 80 -1.37 1.45 12.71
CA LYS A 80 -0.41 1.49 11.61
C LYS A 80 1.02 1.48 12.12
N PHE A 81 1.36 2.30 13.13
CA PHE A 81 2.69 2.34 13.71
C PHE A 81 3.11 0.98 14.27
N TYR A 82 2.32 0.41 15.17
CA TYR A 82 2.63 -0.89 15.78
C TYR A 82 2.49 -2.09 14.82
N SER A 83 2.07 -1.87 13.59
CA SER A 83 2.12 -2.86 12.51
C SER A 83 3.14 -2.55 11.41
N SER A 84 3.89 -1.44 11.54
CA SER A 84 4.93 -1.02 10.60
C SER A 84 6.21 -1.85 10.74
N VAL A 85 7.18 -1.63 9.85
CA VAL A 85 8.52 -2.24 9.96
C VAL A 85 9.30 -1.66 11.14
N HIS A 86 8.99 -0.44 11.59
CA HIS A 86 9.61 0.26 12.71
C HIS A 86 8.86 0.11 14.03
N LYS A 87 7.96 -0.84 14.12
CA LYS A 87 7.08 -1.09 15.29
C LYS A 87 7.78 -1.32 16.62
N SER A 88 9.07 -1.66 16.61
CA SER A 88 9.87 -1.94 17.81
C SER A 88 10.67 -0.75 18.33
N PHE A 89 10.61 0.40 17.64
CA PHE A 89 11.35 1.60 18.04
C PHE A 89 10.59 2.46 19.05
N SER A 90 11.36 3.22 19.85
CA SER A 90 10.86 4.38 20.57
C SER A 90 10.65 5.55 19.61
N CYS A 91 9.71 6.44 19.92
CA CYS A 91 9.56 7.69 19.18
C CYS A 91 10.86 8.50 19.20
N THR A 92 11.61 8.44 20.29
CA THR A 92 12.88 9.16 20.48
C THR A 92 14.09 8.50 19.81
N ASP A 93 13.92 7.33 19.19
CA ASP A 93 14.97 6.79 18.31
C ASP A 93 15.09 7.60 17.00
N CYS A 94 14.02 8.34 16.65
CA CYS A 94 13.96 9.17 15.45
C CYS A 94 13.72 10.65 15.74
N HIS A 95 13.16 10.97 16.90
CA HIS A 95 12.81 12.32 17.32
C HIS A 95 13.62 12.75 18.54
N SER A 96 13.90 14.06 18.67
CA SER A 96 14.63 14.59 19.81
C SER A 96 13.96 14.28 21.16
N TYR A 97 14.76 13.95 22.17
CA TYR A 97 14.32 13.81 23.55
C TYR A 97 13.71 15.09 24.12
N ASP A 98 14.10 16.26 23.62
CA ASP A 98 13.58 17.54 24.07
C ASP A 98 12.08 17.71 23.75
N LEU A 99 11.53 16.87 22.86
CA LEU A 99 10.10 16.81 22.55
C LEU A 99 9.24 16.17 23.67
N PHE A 100 9.84 15.61 24.71
CA PHE A 100 9.08 15.23 25.93
C PHE A 100 8.56 16.46 26.70
N GLU A 101 9.19 17.62 26.51
CA GLU A 101 8.70 18.86 27.11
C GLU A 101 7.54 19.43 26.29
N PHE A 102 6.47 19.83 26.95
CA PHE A 102 5.35 20.53 26.31
C PHE A 102 5.11 21.89 26.97
N PRO A 103 4.96 22.99 26.21
CA PRO A 103 5.02 23.08 24.74
C PRO A 103 6.42 22.77 24.19
N HIS A 104 6.46 22.03 23.09
CA HIS A 104 7.73 21.59 22.50
C HIS A 104 8.65 22.76 22.18
N PRO A 105 9.94 22.69 22.56
CA PRO A 105 10.94 23.69 22.21
C PRO A 105 11.01 23.95 20.71
N ILE A 106 11.23 25.20 20.31
CA ILE A 106 11.28 25.57 18.89
C ILE A 106 12.44 24.86 18.19
N ASP A 107 13.59 24.80 18.84
CA ASP A 107 14.80 24.18 18.25
C ASP A 107 14.57 22.69 17.97
N ALA A 108 13.99 21.93 18.91
CA ALA A 108 13.63 20.53 18.72
C ALA A 108 12.59 20.32 17.60
N ARG A 109 11.72 21.31 17.36
CA ARG A 109 10.73 21.25 16.27
C ARG A 109 11.33 21.53 14.88
N LEU A 110 12.48 22.18 14.84
CA LEU A 110 13.21 22.58 13.63
C LEU A 110 14.41 21.65 13.34
N GLU A 111 14.70 20.69 14.20
CA GLU A 111 15.73 19.69 13.95
C GLU A 111 15.48 18.94 12.63
N GLU A 112 16.56 18.67 11.92
CA GLU A 112 16.52 17.85 10.73
C GLU A 112 16.08 16.42 11.10
N LYS A 113 15.18 15.87 10.30
CA LYS A 113 14.67 14.51 10.50
C LYS A 113 15.68 13.51 9.96
N LEU A 114 15.87 12.42 10.68
CA LEU A 114 16.67 11.29 10.21
C LEU A 114 16.10 10.75 8.89
N LEU A 115 17.00 10.49 7.94
CA LEU A 115 16.66 9.87 6.66
C LEU A 115 16.91 8.35 6.73
N CYS A 116 16.42 7.62 5.75
CA CYS A 116 16.63 6.18 5.68
C CYS A 116 18.12 5.80 5.70
N MET A 117 18.95 6.59 4.99
CA MET A 117 20.39 6.35 4.86
C MET A 117 21.17 6.56 6.16
N ASP A 118 20.64 7.35 7.11
CA ASP A 118 21.30 7.57 8.40
C ASP A 118 21.38 6.29 9.25
N CYS A 119 20.42 5.37 9.04
CA CYS A 119 20.39 4.08 9.74
C CYS A 119 20.65 2.88 8.82
N HIS A 120 20.24 2.96 7.57
CA HIS A 120 20.28 1.82 6.64
C HIS A 120 21.41 1.91 5.60
N GLY A 121 22.06 3.07 5.47
CA GLY A 121 23.13 3.27 4.51
C GLY A 121 24.43 2.61 4.95
N TYR A 122 25.11 1.94 4.01
CA TYR A 122 26.43 1.35 4.17
C TYR A 122 26.58 0.33 5.32
N ASP A 123 25.46 -0.26 5.75
CA ASP A 123 25.42 -1.31 6.77
C ASP A 123 25.19 -2.67 6.10
N GLU A 124 26.12 -3.60 6.29
CA GLU A 124 26.08 -4.95 5.73
C GLU A 124 24.82 -5.74 6.13
N SER A 125 24.23 -5.44 7.29
CA SER A 125 22.98 -6.08 7.75
C SER A 125 21.79 -5.73 6.87
N PHE A 126 21.82 -4.59 6.18
CA PHE A 126 20.82 -4.12 5.26
C PHE A 126 21.16 -4.25 3.78
N ALA A 127 22.36 -4.77 3.44
CA ALA A 127 22.84 -4.89 2.05
C ALA A 127 21.85 -5.59 1.09
N GLN A 128 21.06 -6.53 1.61
CA GLN A 128 20.00 -7.21 0.83
C GLN A 128 18.88 -6.30 0.32
N TYR A 129 18.78 -5.07 0.84
CA TYR A 129 17.77 -4.09 0.46
C TYR A 129 18.26 -3.09 -0.58
N HIS A 130 19.59 -3.02 -0.79
CA HIS A 130 20.23 -2.15 -1.78
C HIS A 130 19.89 -0.66 -1.59
N PHE A 131 20.01 -0.15 -0.37
CA PHE A 131 19.63 1.24 -0.06
C PHE A 131 20.49 2.25 -0.83
N GLU A 132 21.77 1.97 -1.06
CA GLU A 132 22.67 2.81 -1.85
C GLU A 132 22.25 2.89 -3.31
N ASP A 133 21.81 1.78 -3.90
CA ASP A 133 21.27 1.75 -5.28
C ASP A 133 19.96 2.53 -5.36
N ILE A 134 19.11 2.41 -4.33
CA ILE A 134 17.85 3.16 -4.23
C ILE A 134 18.12 4.66 -4.16
N GLU A 135 19.07 5.09 -3.34
CA GLU A 135 19.46 6.49 -3.22
C GLU A 135 20.01 7.03 -4.55
N ALA A 136 20.88 6.26 -5.21
CA ALA A 136 21.43 6.61 -6.51
C ALA A 136 20.32 6.79 -7.56
N GLU A 137 19.37 5.87 -7.63
CA GLU A 137 18.22 5.98 -8.53
C GLU A 137 17.32 7.17 -8.19
N PHE A 138 17.08 7.43 -6.90
CA PHE A 138 16.28 8.58 -6.47
C PHE A 138 16.96 9.89 -6.84
N THR A 139 18.28 9.97 -6.72
CA THR A 139 19.06 11.16 -7.12
C THR A 139 18.89 11.50 -8.60
N GLU A 140 18.67 10.50 -9.45
CA GLU A 140 18.39 10.67 -10.88
C GLU A 140 16.90 10.82 -11.20
N SER A 141 16.03 10.78 -10.19
CA SER A 141 14.58 10.84 -10.34
C SER A 141 14.10 12.27 -10.64
N THR A 142 12.98 12.38 -11.38
CA THR A 142 12.27 13.65 -11.55
C THR A 142 11.73 14.24 -10.23
N HIS A 143 11.67 13.42 -9.17
CA HIS A 143 11.29 13.84 -7.82
C HIS A 143 12.47 14.26 -6.94
N ASN A 144 13.69 14.22 -7.45
CA ASN A 144 14.86 14.78 -6.74
C ASN A 144 14.81 16.31 -6.79
N MET A 145 14.07 16.90 -5.88
CA MET A 145 13.87 18.34 -5.73
C MET A 145 14.23 18.76 -4.31
N GLU A 146 14.49 20.05 -4.11
CA GLU A 146 14.68 20.62 -2.78
C GLU A 146 13.50 20.26 -1.85
N GLU A 147 13.78 19.84 -0.62
CA GLU A 147 12.80 19.37 0.37
C GLU A 147 12.06 18.06 0.03
N PHE A 148 12.35 17.42 -1.09
CA PHE A 148 11.72 16.16 -1.46
C PHE A 148 12.61 14.98 -1.03
N THR A 149 12.26 14.34 0.05
CA THR A 149 12.98 13.20 0.64
C THR A 149 12.17 11.92 0.56
N CYS A 150 12.75 10.81 1.00
CA CYS A 150 12.09 9.50 1.09
C CYS A 150 10.73 9.60 1.82
N TRP A 151 10.62 10.47 2.82
CA TRP A 151 9.41 10.68 3.63
C TRP A 151 8.22 11.28 2.88
N LYS A 152 8.42 11.81 1.70
CA LYS A 152 7.30 12.32 0.89
C LYS A 152 6.45 11.19 0.29
N CYS A 153 7.08 10.05 0.01
CA CYS A 153 6.40 8.86 -0.51
C CYS A 153 6.19 7.81 0.59
N HIS A 154 7.14 7.66 1.51
CA HIS A 154 7.12 6.65 2.56
C HIS A 154 6.85 7.29 3.92
N ASP A 155 5.67 7.05 4.49
CA ASP A 155 5.40 7.46 5.87
C ASP A 155 6.12 6.52 6.85
N PRO A 156 7.11 7.02 7.64
CA PRO A 156 7.90 6.20 8.54
C PRO A 156 7.07 5.52 9.63
N HIS A 157 5.96 6.14 10.03
CA HIS A 157 5.10 5.62 11.09
C HIS A 157 4.19 4.48 10.62
N SER A 158 3.97 4.35 9.31
CA SER A 158 3.08 3.33 8.75
C SER A 158 3.75 2.44 7.70
N TYR A 159 5.05 2.66 7.41
CA TYR A 159 5.76 1.98 6.34
C TYR A 159 5.75 0.46 6.50
N LYS A 160 5.42 -0.23 5.42
CA LYS A 160 5.49 -1.69 5.30
C LYS A 160 6.25 -2.04 4.02
N ALA A 161 7.16 -3.00 4.11
CA ALA A 161 7.79 -3.60 2.94
C ALA A 161 6.77 -4.49 2.22
N PHE A 162 5.69 -3.87 1.69
CA PHE A 162 4.47 -4.56 1.29
C PHE A 162 4.75 -5.55 0.15
N MET A 163 5.45 -5.10 -0.90
CA MET A 163 5.78 -5.96 -2.05
C MET A 163 6.63 -7.18 -1.71
N ARG A 164 7.46 -7.13 -0.65
CA ARG A 164 8.26 -8.27 -0.22
C ARG A 164 7.44 -9.32 0.52
N ASN A 165 6.38 -8.90 1.19
CA ASN A 165 5.61 -9.71 2.14
C ASN A 165 4.15 -9.92 1.70
N ALA A 166 3.68 -9.24 0.65
CA ALA A 166 2.32 -9.35 0.18
C ALA A 166 1.99 -10.78 -0.28
N THR A 167 0.84 -11.25 0.14
CA THR A 167 0.23 -12.50 -0.31
C THR A 167 -0.82 -12.26 -1.40
N ASP A 168 -1.32 -11.01 -1.49
CA ASP A 168 -2.25 -10.54 -2.50
C ASP A 168 -1.58 -9.45 -3.34
N ILE A 169 -1.45 -9.71 -4.63
CA ILE A 169 -0.79 -8.81 -5.58
C ILE A 169 -1.64 -7.58 -5.88
N GLU A 170 -2.97 -7.70 -5.87
CA GLU A 170 -3.86 -6.57 -6.11
C GLU A 170 -3.80 -5.58 -4.96
N GLU A 171 -3.78 -6.07 -3.72
CA GLU A 171 -3.60 -5.24 -2.54
C GLU A 171 -2.26 -4.51 -2.56
N ALA A 172 -1.18 -5.20 -2.97
CA ALA A 172 0.14 -4.60 -3.10
C ALA A 172 0.19 -3.49 -4.17
N ILE A 173 -0.44 -3.71 -5.32
CA ILE A 173 -0.53 -2.70 -6.38
C ILE A 173 -1.30 -1.47 -5.90
N LEU A 174 -2.42 -1.66 -5.22
CA LEU A 174 -3.22 -0.56 -4.68
C LEU A 174 -2.46 0.23 -3.64
N TYR A 175 -1.73 -0.44 -2.75
CA TYR A 175 -0.87 0.20 -1.75
C TYR A 175 0.22 1.06 -2.41
N ASP A 176 0.95 0.52 -3.38
CA ASP A 176 2.00 1.25 -4.11
C ASP A 176 1.42 2.43 -4.90
N ASN A 177 0.29 2.25 -5.57
CA ASN A 177 -0.36 3.32 -6.33
C ASN A 177 -0.89 4.43 -5.42
N GLN A 178 -1.35 4.11 -4.21
CA GLN A 178 -1.83 5.11 -3.26
C GLN A 178 -0.75 6.11 -2.86
N MET A 179 0.52 5.70 -2.80
CA MET A 179 1.62 6.63 -2.54
C MET A 179 1.72 7.72 -3.60
N CYS A 180 1.60 7.36 -4.88
CA CYS A 180 1.61 8.31 -5.98
C CYS A 180 0.35 9.19 -5.96
N LEU A 181 -0.81 8.57 -5.77
CA LEU A 181 -2.11 9.24 -5.82
C LEU A 181 -2.35 10.18 -4.63
N SER A 182 -1.63 10.02 -3.52
CA SER A 182 -1.71 10.94 -2.37
C SER A 182 -1.36 12.38 -2.75
N CYS A 183 -0.51 12.58 -3.77
CA CYS A 183 -0.19 13.88 -4.34
C CYS A 183 -0.83 14.08 -5.72
N HIS A 184 -0.67 13.09 -6.63
CA HIS A 184 -1.10 13.24 -8.02
C HIS A 184 -2.62 13.19 -8.24
N ALA A 185 -3.39 12.72 -7.27
CA ALA A 185 -4.85 12.81 -7.29
C ALA A 185 -5.40 13.83 -6.28
N ASP A 186 -4.54 14.49 -5.50
CA ASP A 186 -4.91 15.53 -4.55
C ASP A 186 -4.37 16.87 -5.03
N TYR A 187 -5.29 17.73 -5.49
CA TYR A 187 -4.96 19.06 -5.99
C TYR A 187 -4.19 19.90 -4.96
N SER A 188 -4.63 19.89 -3.72
CA SER A 188 -4.04 20.73 -2.68
C SER A 188 -2.61 20.28 -2.35
N GLN A 189 -2.38 18.99 -2.23
CA GLN A 189 -1.04 18.43 -1.99
C GLN A 189 -0.10 18.69 -3.17
N PHE A 190 -0.61 18.52 -4.39
CA PHE A 190 0.18 18.79 -5.60
C PHE A 190 0.62 20.25 -5.69
N MET A 191 -0.29 21.18 -5.46
CA MET A 191 -0.02 22.63 -5.54
C MET A 191 0.89 23.15 -4.42
N LEU A 192 0.98 22.46 -3.29
CA LEU A 192 1.94 22.80 -2.23
C LEU A 192 3.38 22.44 -2.59
N LEU A 193 3.56 21.50 -3.52
CA LEU A 193 4.88 20.94 -3.86
C LEU A 193 5.33 21.33 -5.28
N SER A 194 4.49 21.97 -6.09
CA SER A 194 4.79 22.25 -7.49
C SER A 194 4.10 23.51 -7.97
N ASP A 195 4.84 24.33 -8.71
CA ASP A 195 4.32 25.52 -9.43
C ASP A 195 3.68 25.15 -10.79
N ARG A 196 3.57 23.87 -11.10
CA ARG A 196 2.98 23.39 -12.35
C ARG A 196 1.46 23.47 -12.30
N GLU A 197 0.85 23.56 -13.49
CA GLU A 197 -0.61 23.44 -13.60
C GLU A 197 -1.10 22.08 -13.08
N GLU A 198 -2.34 22.04 -12.61
CA GLU A 198 -3.00 20.85 -12.11
C GLU A 198 -2.82 19.65 -13.04
N ILE A 199 -2.44 18.50 -12.46
CA ILE A 199 -2.37 17.25 -13.19
C ILE A 199 -3.64 16.45 -12.89
N ASN A 200 -4.53 16.37 -13.87
CA ASN A 200 -5.62 15.39 -13.83
C ASN A 200 -5.09 14.03 -14.30
N VAL A 201 -4.98 13.08 -13.36
CA VAL A 201 -4.45 11.74 -13.66
C VAL A 201 -5.25 11.04 -14.75
N VAL A 202 -6.58 11.15 -14.73
CA VAL A 202 -7.46 10.51 -15.73
C VAL A 202 -7.25 11.10 -17.12
N GLU A 203 -7.26 12.42 -17.24
CA GLU A 203 -7.07 13.12 -18.52
C GLU A 203 -5.65 12.91 -19.07
N SER A 204 -4.66 12.89 -18.21
CA SER A 204 -3.26 12.65 -18.60
C SER A 204 -3.04 11.25 -19.21
N HIS A 205 -3.94 10.33 -18.96
CA HIS A 205 -3.90 8.95 -19.42
C HIS A 205 -5.02 8.61 -20.44
N ASP A 206 -5.64 9.59 -21.11
CA ASP A 206 -6.69 9.38 -22.12
C ASP A 206 -6.27 8.44 -23.26
N TRP A 207 -4.96 8.39 -23.54
CA TRP A 207 -4.40 7.48 -24.53
C TRP A 207 -4.43 6.00 -24.09
N LEU A 208 -4.60 5.71 -22.77
CA LEU A 208 -4.56 4.36 -22.21
C LEU A 208 -5.96 3.72 -22.25
N PRO A 209 -6.19 2.66 -23.03
CA PRO A 209 -7.48 1.96 -23.04
C PRO A 209 -7.71 1.26 -21.70
N ASN A 210 -8.97 1.17 -21.27
CA ASN A 210 -9.36 0.50 -20.04
C ASN A 210 -8.57 0.98 -18.81
N GLN A 211 -8.43 2.28 -18.63
CA GLN A 211 -7.65 2.90 -17.54
C GLN A 211 -7.90 2.26 -16.17
N VAL A 212 -9.18 2.01 -15.82
CA VAL A 212 -9.55 1.42 -14.54
C VAL A 212 -8.89 0.05 -14.33
N ALA A 213 -8.88 -0.79 -15.36
CA ALA A 213 -8.23 -2.10 -15.28
C ALA A 213 -6.71 -1.97 -15.12
N HIS A 214 -6.08 -1.01 -15.81
CA HIS A 214 -4.64 -0.77 -15.68
C HIS A 214 -4.30 -0.24 -14.29
N PHE A 215 -4.99 0.77 -13.79
CA PHE A 215 -4.71 1.35 -12.48
C PHE A 215 -4.97 0.39 -11.31
N ARG A 216 -5.83 -0.60 -11.51
CA ARG A 216 -6.09 -1.65 -10.53
C ARG A 216 -5.07 -2.78 -10.56
N SER A 217 -4.50 -3.07 -11.73
CA SER A 217 -3.68 -4.26 -11.96
C SER A 217 -2.21 -3.96 -12.26
N VAL A 218 -1.83 -2.68 -12.39
CA VAL A 218 -0.48 -2.24 -12.75
C VAL A 218 -0.06 -1.11 -11.82
N ARG A 219 1.16 -1.17 -11.30
CA ARG A 219 1.71 -0.07 -10.49
C ARG A 219 2.06 1.11 -11.37
N CYS A 220 1.90 2.32 -10.86
CA CYS A 220 2.30 3.55 -11.56
C CYS A 220 3.77 3.50 -12.00
N ILE A 221 4.64 2.96 -11.14
CA ILE A 221 6.07 2.80 -11.40
C ILE A 221 6.38 1.89 -12.59
N GLU A 222 5.52 0.96 -12.98
CA GLU A 222 5.79 0.10 -14.14
C GLU A 222 5.89 0.88 -15.46
N CYS A 223 5.20 2.02 -15.54
CA CYS A 223 5.28 2.93 -16.69
C CYS A 223 6.19 4.12 -16.43
N HIS A 224 6.31 4.54 -15.17
CA HIS A 224 6.99 5.77 -14.78
C HIS A 224 8.39 5.56 -14.22
N THR A 225 8.98 4.37 -14.28
CA THR A 225 10.38 4.13 -13.93
C THR A 225 11.14 3.42 -15.05
N ALA A 226 12.47 3.51 -15.01
CA ALA A 226 13.33 2.61 -15.77
C ALA A 226 13.27 1.19 -15.15
N ILE A 227 13.61 0.17 -15.93
CA ILE A 227 13.79 -1.19 -15.40
C ILE A 227 15.11 -1.18 -14.61
N SER A 228 15.06 -1.64 -13.34
CA SER A 228 16.25 -1.86 -12.54
C SER A 228 16.58 -3.35 -12.48
N ASP A 229 17.83 -3.70 -12.71
CA ASP A 229 18.31 -5.08 -12.63
C ASP A 229 18.71 -5.48 -11.19
N SER A 230 19.05 -4.50 -10.35
CA SER A 230 19.61 -4.70 -9.02
C SER A 230 18.55 -4.69 -7.92
N ILE A 231 17.53 -3.83 -8.02
CA ILE A 231 16.52 -3.62 -7.00
C ILE A 231 15.13 -4.11 -7.44
N LEU A 232 14.32 -4.52 -6.45
CA LEU A 232 12.98 -5.04 -6.70
C LEU A 232 12.00 -3.95 -7.16
N ILE A 233 12.18 -2.73 -6.65
CA ILE A 233 11.32 -1.57 -6.92
C ILE A 233 12.22 -0.41 -7.34
N ALA A 234 12.09 0.02 -8.59
CA ALA A 234 12.86 1.13 -9.12
C ALA A 234 12.42 2.48 -8.54
N HIS A 235 13.39 3.34 -8.21
CA HIS A 235 13.17 4.66 -7.61
C HIS A 235 13.53 5.82 -8.55
N LYS A 236 14.08 5.54 -9.72
CA LYS A 236 14.26 6.55 -10.76
C LYS A 236 12.95 6.82 -11.47
N ILE A 237 12.17 7.76 -10.91
CA ILE A 237 10.90 8.19 -11.53
C ILE A 237 11.20 9.05 -12.76
N LEU A 238 10.69 8.62 -13.90
CA LEU A 238 10.88 9.25 -15.19
C LEU A 238 9.93 10.44 -15.38
N PRO A 239 10.35 11.50 -16.09
CA PRO A 239 9.46 12.55 -16.50
C PRO A 239 8.35 12.01 -17.43
N ARG A 240 7.20 12.67 -17.46
CA ARG A 240 6.02 12.26 -18.26
C ARG A 240 6.35 11.94 -19.73
N ALA A 241 7.31 12.65 -20.32
CA ALA A 241 7.71 12.45 -21.72
C ALA A 241 8.38 11.10 -21.97
N GLU A 242 9.06 10.57 -20.95
CA GLU A 242 9.83 9.32 -21.00
C GLU A 242 9.06 8.12 -20.45
N ALA A 243 7.85 8.35 -19.90
CA ALA A 243 7.01 7.27 -19.41
C ALA A 243 6.63 6.30 -20.55
N VAL A 244 6.54 5.02 -20.21
CA VAL A 244 6.23 3.94 -21.15
C VAL A 244 4.81 4.07 -21.68
N LYS A 245 4.67 4.25 -23.01
CA LYS A 245 3.39 4.37 -23.71
C LYS A 245 3.18 3.28 -24.76
N ASN A 246 4.20 2.45 -24.98
CA ASN A 246 4.13 1.37 -25.97
C ASN A 246 3.47 0.13 -25.34
N CYS A 247 2.30 -0.24 -25.83
CA CYS A 247 1.54 -1.39 -25.34
C CYS A 247 2.33 -2.71 -25.41
N ASN A 248 3.21 -2.85 -26.40
CA ASN A 248 4.00 -4.07 -26.58
C ASN A 248 5.06 -4.28 -25.48
N GLU A 249 5.46 -3.24 -24.74
CA GLU A 249 6.36 -3.37 -23.60
C GLU A 249 5.79 -4.27 -22.51
N CYS A 250 4.47 -4.27 -22.37
CA CYS A 250 3.75 -5.08 -21.39
C CYS A 250 2.98 -6.25 -22.02
N HIS A 251 2.38 -6.05 -23.20
CA HIS A 251 1.50 -7.00 -23.88
C HIS A 251 2.23 -7.87 -24.93
N SER A 252 3.47 -8.26 -24.65
CA SER A 252 4.26 -9.18 -25.46
C SER A 252 4.80 -10.32 -24.62
N THR A 253 5.40 -11.31 -25.29
CA THR A 253 6.03 -12.46 -24.61
C THR A 253 7.25 -12.07 -23.76
N ASP A 254 7.85 -10.93 -24.06
CA ASP A 254 8.97 -10.33 -23.32
C ASP A 254 8.46 -9.12 -22.53
N SER A 255 7.46 -9.35 -21.73
CA SER A 255 6.75 -8.31 -20.96
C SER A 255 7.62 -7.76 -19.84
N ARG A 256 7.71 -6.42 -19.79
CA ARG A 256 8.36 -5.70 -18.67
C ARG A 256 7.71 -6.04 -17.30
N LEU A 257 6.41 -6.31 -17.24
CA LEU A 257 5.72 -6.75 -16.03
C LEU A 257 6.19 -8.13 -15.56
N MET A 258 6.64 -8.98 -16.48
CA MET A 258 7.18 -10.28 -16.14
C MET A 258 8.52 -10.18 -15.39
N HIS A 259 9.30 -9.12 -15.58
CA HIS A 259 10.52 -8.88 -14.83
C HIS A 259 10.25 -8.49 -13.37
N THR A 260 9.29 -7.63 -13.13
CA THR A 260 9.02 -7.05 -11.80
C THR A 260 8.04 -7.89 -10.98
N LEU A 261 6.85 -8.12 -11.49
CA LEU A 261 5.81 -8.91 -10.81
C LEU A 261 6.09 -10.41 -10.84
N TYR A 262 6.66 -10.92 -11.92
CA TYR A 262 6.92 -12.35 -12.07
C TYR A 262 8.07 -12.85 -11.19
N LYS A 263 9.13 -12.06 -11.00
CA LYS A 263 10.18 -12.38 -10.00
C LYS A 263 9.58 -12.56 -8.61
N PHE A 264 8.62 -11.72 -8.25
CA PHE A 264 7.90 -11.81 -6.99
C PHE A 264 7.03 -13.08 -6.92
N GLN A 265 6.23 -13.34 -7.93
CA GLN A 265 5.33 -14.50 -7.99
C GLN A 265 6.04 -15.84 -8.10
N VAL A 266 7.15 -15.91 -8.85
CA VAL A 266 7.97 -17.13 -8.94
C VAL A 266 8.59 -17.46 -7.58
N LYS A 267 8.97 -16.46 -6.80
CA LYS A 267 9.49 -16.65 -5.43
C LYS A 267 8.40 -17.23 -4.52
N GLU A 268 7.18 -16.74 -4.60
CA GLU A 268 6.03 -17.25 -3.85
C GLU A 268 5.54 -18.61 -4.36
N GLY A 269 5.45 -18.80 -5.66
CA GLY A 269 5.06 -20.06 -6.28
C GLY A 269 5.99 -21.23 -5.94
N ARG A 270 7.28 -20.94 -5.72
CA ARG A 270 8.24 -21.96 -5.23
C ARG A 270 7.95 -22.43 -3.81
N LYS A 271 7.34 -21.59 -2.96
CA LYS A 271 6.95 -21.98 -1.60
C LYS A 271 5.71 -22.88 -1.58
N VAL A 272 4.82 -22.75 -2.56
CA VAL A 272 3.51 -23.43 -2.60
C VAL A 272 3.51 -24.67 -3.49
N GLY A 273 4.59 -24.94 -4.25
CA GLY A 273 4.76 -26.09 -5.12
C GLY A 273 4.56 -25.80 -6.61
N PHE A 274 5.24 -26.58 -7.44
CA PHE A 274 5.40 -26.35 -8.89
C PHE A 274 4.07 -26.25 -9.66
N ALA A 275 3.06 -27.05 -9.32
CA ALA A 275 1.80 -27.07 -10.05
C ALA A 275 0.93 -25.82 -9.79
N ASN A 276 0.90 -25.33 -8.56
CA ASN A 276 0.08 -24.16 -8.21
C ASN A 276 0.66 -22.83 -8.74
N GLY A 277 1.98 -22.69 -8.75
CA GLY A 277 2.62 -21.47 -9.27
C GLY A 277 2.48 -21.26 -10.78
N ILE A 278 2.25 -22.35 -11.54
CA ILE A 278 2.09 -22.28 -13.00
C ILE A 278 0.62 -22.12 -13.41
N ILE A 279 -0.29 -22.79 -12.72
CA ILE A 279 -1.71 -22.90 -13.12
C ILE A 279 -2.58 -21.83 -12.48
N LEU A 280 -2.27 -21.44 -11.24
CA LEU A 280 -3.08 -20.51 -10.43
C LEU A 280 -2.42 -19.12 -10.31
N ASN A 281 -1.60 -18.73 -11.26
CA ASN A 281 -1.00 -17.42 -11.28
C ASN A 281 -2.07 -16.32 -11.46
N ASN A 282 -2.30 -15.53 -10.43
CA ASN A 282 -3.31 -14.46 -10.40
C ASN A 282 -2.98 -13.25 -11.30
N ALA A 283 -1.72 -13.11 -11.72
CA ALA A 283 -1.34 -12.05 -12.65
C ALA A 283 -1.38 -12.56 -14.09
N TYR A 284 -2.49 -12.30 -14.77
CA TYR A 284 -2.63 -12.57 -16.19
C TYR A 284 -2.49 -11.28 -17.00
N VAL A 285 -1.49 -11.26 -17.87
CA VAL A 285 -1.28 -10.14 -18.81
C VAL A 285 -1.60 -10.64 -20.21
N ILE A 286 -2.59 -10.03 -20.85
CA ILE A 286 -3.00 -10.36 -22.21
C ILE A 286 -1.80 -10.22 -23.16
N GLY A 287 -1.48 -11.29 -23.92
CA GLY A 287 -0.38 -11.32 -24.87
C GLY A 287 0.99 -11.72 -24.30
N ALA A 288 1.19 -11.58 -22.97
CA ALA A 288 2.45 -11.93 -22.32
C ALA A 288 2.46 -13.35 -21.74
N ASN A 289 1.34 -13.78 -21.16
CA ASN A 289 1.25 -15.09 -20.55
C ASN A 289 1.05 -16.18 -21.62
N GLN A 290 2.08 -16.95 -21.88
CA GLN A 290 2.02 -18.14 -22.73
C GLN A 290 2.32 -19.37 -21.88
N ASN A 291 1.29 -20.17 -21.59
CA ASN A 291 1.48 -21.48 -21.03
C ASN A 291 1.55 -22.51 -22.16
N VAL A 292 2.76 -22.94 -22.51
CA VAL A 292 3.01 -23.91 -23.60
C VAL A 292 2.19 -25.20 -23.39
N MET A 293 2.02 -25.66 -22.16
CA MET A 293 1.27 -26.86 -21.83
C MET A 293 -0.24 -26.69 -22.07
N LEU A 294 -0.81 -25.54 -21.70
CA LEU A 294 -2.21 -25.20 -21.98
C LEU A 294 -2.46 -25.02 -23.48
N ASN A 295 -1.52 -24.44 -24.21
CA ASN A 295 -1.62 -24.30 -25.65
C ASN A 295 -1.67 -25.68 -26.33
N TRP A 296 -0.77 -26.60 -25.97
CA TRP A 296 -0.80 -27.96 -26.50
C TRP A 296 -2.08 -28.70 -26.11
N LEU A 297 -2.56 -28.55 -24.89
CA LEU A 297 -3.82 -29.13 -24.45
C LEU A 297 -5.01 -28.57 -25.25
N SER A 298 -5.03 -27.27 -25.52
CA SER A 298 -6.05 -26.63 -26.35
C SER A 298 -6.03 -27.15 -27.77
N PHE A 299 -4.85 -27.31 -28.37
CA PHE A 299 -4.72 -27.93 -29.71
C PHE A 299 -5.18 -29.37 -29.72
N LEU A 300 -4.89 -30.14 -28.67
CA LEU A 300 -5.33 -31.53 -28.54
C LEU A 300 -6.85 -31.61 -28.45
N VAL A 301 -7.48 -30.81 -27.60
CA VAL A 301 -8.95 -30.76 -27.44
C VAL A 301 -9.61 -30.32 -28.75
N PHE A 302 -9.07 -29.28 -29.40
CA PHE A 302 -9.56 -28.82 -30.71
C PHE A 302 -9.45 -29.91 -31.78
N GLY A 303 -8.29 -30.59 -31.84
CA GLY A 303 -8.07 -31.70 -32.76
C GLY A 303 -9.02 -32.86 -32.55
N LEU A 304 -9.26 -33.30 -31.32
CA LEU A 304 -10.24 -34.33 -30.97
C LEU A 304 -11.66 -33.91 -31.37
N THR A 305 -12.05 -32.68 -31.11
CA THR A 305 -13.37 -32.15 -31.52
C THR A 305 -13.55 -32.19 -33.04
N LEU A 306 -12.54 -31.77 -33.80
CA LEU A 306 -12.53 -31.85 -35.24
C LEU A 306 -12.69 -33.31 -35.76
N LEU A 307 -11.94 -34.26 -35.18
CA LEU A 307 -12.03 -35.66 -35.50
C LEU A 307 -13.43 -36.20 -35.26
N VAL A 308 -14.08 -35.89 -34.17
CA VAL A 308 -15.46 -36.28 -33.88
C VAL A 308 -16.42 -35.72 -34.89
N ILE A 309 -16.27 -34.47 -35.28
CA ILE A 309 -17.12 -33.81 -36.29
C ILE A 309 -16.93 -34.51 -37.68
N ILE A 310 -15.68 -34.71 -38.07
CA ILE A 310 -15.36 -35.40 -39.35
C ILE A 310 -15.91 -36.83 -39.38
N PHE A 311 -15.72 -37.59 -38.31
CA PHE A 311 -16.24 -38.94 -38.17
C PHE A 311 -17.77 -38.93 -38.23
N HIS A 312 -18.44 -38.04 -37.55
CA HIS A 312 -19.89 -37.91 -37.58
C HIS A 312 -20.38 -37.57 -38.99
N ALA A 313 -19.75 -36.60 -39.66
CA ALA A 313 -20.07 -36.22 -41.03
C ALA A 313 -19.87 -37.39 -42.00
N TYR A 314 -18.76 -38.14 -41.87
CA TYR A 314 -18.48 -39.36 -42.69
C TYR A 314 -19.57 -40.44 -42.49
N MET A 315 -19.91 -40.72 -41.24
CA MET A 315 -20.97 -41.71 -40.95
C MET A 315 -22.32 -41.28 -41.48
N ARG A 316 -22.64 -40.01 -41.47
CA ARG A 316 -23.87 -39.44 -42.03
C ARG A 316 -23.91 -39.61 -43.56
N ILE A 317 -22.81 -39.27 -44.26
CA ILE A 317 -22.69 -39.41 -45.71
C ILE A 317 -22.79 -40.90 -46.13
N ARG A 318 -22.10 -41.77 -45.39
CA ARG A 318 -22.15 -43.23 -45.65
C ARG A 318 -23.57 -43.77 -45.48
N LYS A 319 -24.32 -43.34 -44.47
CA LYS A 319 -25.71 -43.72 -44.27
C LYS A 319 -26.64 -43.24 -45.35
N LEU A 320 -26.37 -42.07 -45.93
CA LEU A 320 -27.14 -41.50 -47.06
C LEU A 320 -26.86 -42.25 -48.37
N LYS A 321 -25.63 -42.76 -48.59
CA LYS A 321 -25.28 -43.55 -49.80
C LYS A 321 -25.80 -44.97 -49.76
N ASN A 322 -26.14 -45.53 -48.58
CA ASN A 322 -26.63 -46.85 -48.42
C ASN A 322 -28.19 -46.93 -48.31
N LYS A 323 -28.86 -45.79 -48.50
CA LYS A 323 -30.29 -45.72 -48.80
C LYS A 323 -30.51 -45.49 -50.28
#